data_9af554c10a4bdd19b647f5d5aeaca9ad
#
_entry.id   9af554c10a4bdd19b647f5d5aeaca9ad
#
_cell.length_a   1.000
_cell.length_b   1.000
_cell.length_c   1.000
_cell.angle_alpha   90.00
_cell.angle_beta   90.00
_cell.angle_gamma   90.00
#
_symmetry.space_group_name_H-M   'P 1'
#
loop_
_entity.id
_entity.type
_entity.pdbx_description
1 polymer ?
#
loop_
_entity_poly.entity_id
_entity_poly.type
_entity_poly.pdbx_seq_one_letter_code
_entity_poly.pdbx_strand_id
1 'polypeptide(L)'
;KAQSLNLDGEMYCTKVQSFTHKRVYDVILSKKFLSTEDHVLIIDDFLANGCALQGLMEIVKESGAVLEGAGIVIEKGFQNGGDSLREQGIRVESLAIVDSMTDDSVSFRKDEWDNK
;
A
#
# COMPACT_ATOMS: atom_id res chain seq x y z
N LYS A 1 -11.70 2.91 5.54
CA LYS A 1 -11.77 4.34 5.73
C LYS A 1 -12.96 4.69 6.53
N ALA A 2 -12.79 5.07 7.69
CA ALA A 2 -13.89 5.44 8.51
C ALA A 2 -13.88 6.93 8.69
N GLN A 3 -15.07 7.45 8.98
CA GLN A 3 -15.14 8.77 9.29
C GLN A 3 -15.40 8.92 10.67
N SER A 4 -14.98 9.27 11.38
CA SER A 4 -15.34 9.54 12.62
C SER A 4 -14.78 9.14 13.57
N LEU A 5 -14.68 9.02 14.48
CA LEU A 5 -15.14 9.11 15.30
C LEU A 5 -14.71 9.16 16.57
N ASN A 6 -14.64 8.58 17.43
CA ASN A 6 -14.25 8.47 18.74
C ASN A 6 -12.82 8.10 18.79
N LEU A 7 -11.95 9.03 18.70
CA LEU A 7 -10.55 8.79 18.58
C LEU A 7 -9.80 8.88 19.89
N ASP A 8 -10.42 8.54 20.97
CA ASP A 8 -9.84 8.75 22.30
C ASP A 8 -8.78 7.72 22.63
N GLY A 9 -7.77 7.61 21.80
CA GLY A 9 -6.61 6.75 22.05
C GLY A 9 -6.80 5.30 21.69
N GLU A 10 -8.00 4.93 21.24
CA GLU A 10 -8.32 3.55 20.88
C GLU A 10 -8.06 3.23 19.43
N MET A 11 -7.57 4.18 18.67
CA MET A 11 -7.38 4.04 17.24
C MET A 11 -5.99 4.46 16.81
N TYR A 12 -5.43 3.73 15.84
CA TYR A 12 -4.31 4.24 15.06
C TYR A 12 -4.88 5.10 13.96
N CYS A 13 -4.23 6.20 13.65
CA CYS A 13 -4.71 7.12 12.62
C CYS A 13 -3.55 7.67 11.81
N THR A 14 -3.71 7.73 10.51
CA THR A 14 -2.75 8.38 9.63
C THR A 14 -3.50 9.11 8.52
N LYS A 15 -2.84 10.09 7.92
CA LYS A 15 -3.42 10.82 6.80
C LYS A 15 -2.83 10.32 5.50
N VAL A 16 -3.69 10.13 4.51
CA VAL A 16 -3.28 9.67 3.19
C VAL A 16 -3.78 10.66 2.16
N GLN A 17 -2.88 11.12 1.31
CA GLN A 17 -3.25 12.01 0.23
C GLN A 17 -3.64 11.20 -1.00
N SER A 18 -4.80 11.49 -1.55
CA SER A 18 -5.25 10.87 -2.78
C SER A 18 -5.04 11.84 -3.92
N PHE A 19 -4.17 11.50 -4.85
CA PHE A 19 -3.93 12.34 -6.01
C PHE A 19 -5.09 12.30 -6.99
N THR A 20 -5.79 11.18 -7.03
CA THR A 20 -6.94 11.03 -7.93
C THR A 20 -8.07 11.98 -7.54
N HIS A 21 -8.34 12.10 -6.25
CA HIS A 21 -9.42 12.93 -5.74
C HIS A 21 -8.93 14.24 -5.16
N LYS A 22 -7.64 14.47 -5.18
CA LYS A 22 -7.00 15.71 -4.69
C LYS A 22 -7.44 16.07 -3.28
N ARG A 23 -7.51 15.10 -2.41
CA ARG A 23 -7.86 15.36 -1.02
C ARG A 23 -7.16 14.39 -0.07
N VAL A 24 -7.20 14.75 1.19
CA VAL A 24 -6.55 13.98 2.25
C VAL A 24 -7.61 13.17 2.98
N TYR A 25 -7.35 11.90 3.17
CA TYR A 25 -8.23 11.03 3.93
C TYR A 25 -7.56 10.62 5.23
N ASP A 26 -8.36 10.42 6.25
CA ASP A 26 -7.87 9.77 7.45
C ASP A 26 -8.10 8.26 7.30
N VAL A 27 -7.06 7.50 7.58
CA VAL A 27 -7.15 6.05 7.66
C VAL A 27 -7.02 5.70 9.12
N ILE A 28 -7.98 4.98 9.66
CA ILE A 28 -7.97 4.61 11.06
C ILE A 28 -8.15 3.12 11.22
N LEU A 29 -7.58 2.59 12.30
CA LEU A 29 -7.69 1.19 12.66
C LEU A 29 -7.81 1.07 14.16
N SER A 30 -8.75 0.27 14.62
CA SER A 30 -8.91 0.02 16.05
C SER A 30 -7.70 -0.70 16.60
N LYS A 31 -7.20 -0.25 17.73
CA LYS A 31 -6.07 -0.88 18.40
C LYS A 31 -6.37 -2.30 18.87
N LYS A 32 -7.63 -2.69 18.89
CA LYS A 32 -8.00 -4.07 19.21
C LYS A 32 -7.48 -5.07 18.18
N PHE A 33 -7.24 -4.64 16.95
CA PHE A 33 -6.94 -5.55 15.86
C PHE A 33 -5.47 -5.59 15.48
N LEU A 34 -4.64 -4.78 16.10
CA LEU A 34 -3.23 -4.74 15.74
C LEU A 34 -2.37 -4.44 16.94
N SER A 35 -1.39 -5.28 17.20
CA SER A 35 -0.50 -5.12 18.35
C SER A 35 0.94 -5.45 17.97
N THR A 36 1.84 -5.26 18.93
CA THR A 36 3.28 -5.52 18.71
C THR A 36 3.60 -6.98 18.41
N GLU A 37 2.67 -7.89 18.69
CA GLU A 37 2.90 -9.31 18.45
C GLU A 37 2.52 -9.73 17.03
N ASP A 38 1.89 -8.84 16.28
CA ASP A 38 1.39 -9.20 14.97
C ASP A 38 2.45 -9.08 13.90
N HIS A 39 2.36 -9.96 12.91
CA HIS A 39 3.13 -9.89 11.67
C HIS A 39 2.14 -9.57 10.58
N VAL A 40 2.37 -8.48 9.85
CA VAL A 40 1.37 -7.91 8.97
C VAL A 40 1.80 -8.05 7.52
N LEU A 41 0.91 -8.56 6.70
CA LEU A 41 1.04 -8.53 5.25
C LEU A 41 -0.05 -7.61 4.72
N ILE A 42 0.34 -6.58 4.01
CA ILE A 42 -0.62 -5.65 3.43
C ILE A 42 -1.02 -6.17 2.05
N ILE A 43 -2.31 -6.21 1.79
CA ILE A 43 -2.83 -6.65 0.49
C ILE A 43 -3.62 -5.50 -0.10
N ASP A 44 -3.34 -5.16 -1.35
CA ASP A 44 -4.05 -4.08 -2.03
C ASP A 44 -4.22 -4.43 -3.51
N ASP A 45 -5.16 -3.78 -4.16
CA ASP A 45 -5.47 -4.08 -5.56
C ASP A 45 -4.55 -3.32 -6.53
N PHE A 46 -4.35 -2.03 -6.35
CA PHE A 46 -3.51 -1.24 -7.26
C PHE A 46 -2.43 -0.50 -6.49
N LEU A 47 -1.24 -0.51 -7.04
CA LEU A 47 -0.13 0.28 -6.52
C LEU A 47 0.30 1.26 -7.60
N ALA A 48 0.11 2.54 -7.36
CA ALA A 48 0.50 3.61 -8.27
C ALA A 48 1.63 4.43 -7.68
N ASN A 49 1.32 5.52 -7.00
CA ASN A 49 2.34 6.36 -6.37
C ASN A 49 2.70 5.91 -4.95
N GLY A 50 1.94 5.00 -4.39
CA GLY A 50 2.25 4.43 -3.09
C GLY A 50 1.71 5.17 -1.89
N CYS A 51 0.93 6.23 -2.08
CA CYS A 51 0.46 7.03 -0.94
C CYS A 51 -0.44 6.24 0.01
N ALA A 52 -1.37 5.46 -0.53
CA ALA A 52 -2.25 4.66 0.31
C ALA A 52 -1.48 3.60 1.08
N LEU A 53 -0.54 2.95 0.40
CA LEU A 53 0.27 1.91 1.03
C LEU A 53 1.17 2.50 2.11
N GLN A 54 1.74 3.68 1.86
CA GLN A 54 2.53 4.38 2.88
C GLN A 54 1.69 4.65 4.13
N GLY A 55 0.43 5.04 3.94
CA GLY A 55 -0.46 5.26 5.07
C GLY A 55 -0.70 4.01 5.89
N LEU A 56 -0.91 2.88 5.23
CA LEU A 56 -1.08 1.61 5.92
C LEU A 56 0.21 1.21 6.66
N MET A 57 1.36 1.44 6.04
CA MET A 57 2.65 1.16 6.67
C MET A 57 2.87 2.01 7.92
N GLU A 58 2.42 3.25 7.91
CA GLU A 58 2.52 4.12 9.08
C GLU A 58 1.70 3.56 10.25
N ILE A 59 0.52 3.01 9.95
CA ILE A 59 -0.31 2.39 10.97
C ILE A 59 0.39 1.18 11.57
N VAL A 60 0.99 0.33 10.72
CA VAL A 60 1.74 -0.83 11.21
C VAL A 60 2.90 -0.38 12.09
N LYS A 61 3.60 0.66 11.68
CA LYS A 61 4.72 1.19 12.44
C LYS A 61 4.27 1.74 13.80
N GLU A 62 3.16 2.48 13.82
CA GLU A 62 2.62 2.99 15.08
C GLU A 62 2.27 1.88 16.05
N SER A 63 1.76 0.77 15.53
CA SER A 63 1.37 -0.35 16.37
C SER A 63 2.56 -1.12 16.94
N GLY A 64 3.72 -0.96 16.36
CA GLY A 64 4.89 -1.76 16.72
C GLY A 64 4.88 -3.16 16.12
N ALA A 65 3.89 -3.48 15.30
CA ALA A 65 3.83 -4.77 14.62
C ALA A 65 4.92 -4.89 13.57
N VAL A 66 5.21 -6.12 13.15
CA VAL A 66 6.21 -6.37 12.12
C VAL A 66 5.54 -6.35 10.76
N LEU A 67 6.06 -5.51 9.86
CA LEU A 67 5.57 -5.49 8.48
C LEU A 67 6.35 -6.51 7.68
N GLU A 68 5.67 -7.54 7.19
CA GLU A 68 6.32 -8.61 6.42
C GLU A 68 6.45 -8.25 4.94
N GLY A 69 5.59 -7.41 4.44
CA GLY A 69 5.63 -6.99 3.06
C GLY A 69 4.27 -6.57 2.55
N ALA A 70 4.17 -6.40 1.23
CA ALA A 70 2.94 -6.02 0.57
C ALA A 70 2.70 -6.89 -0.65
N GLY A 71 1.47 -7.38 -0.79
CA GLY A 71 1.03 -8.12 -1.96
C GLY A 71 0.09 -7.26 -2.78
N ILE A 72 0.37 -7.08 -4.04
CA ILE A 72 -0.34 -6.16 -4.93
C ILE A 72 -0.88 -6.95 -6.11
N VAL A 73 -2.12 -6.71 -6.49
CA VAL A 73 -2.66 -7.36 -7.68
C VAL A 73 -2.05 -6.74 -8.93
N ILE A 74 -2.17 -5.43 -9.09
CA ILE A 74 -1.63 -4.74 -10.25
C ILE A 74 -0.78 -3.56 -9.79
N GLU A 75 0.47 -3.57 -10.20
CA GLU A 75 1.39 -2.47 -9.94
C GLU A 75 1.54 -1.64 -11.20
N LYS A 76 1.34 -0.33 -11.10
CA LYS A 76 1.61 0.57 -12.22
C LYS A 76 3.08 0.93 -12.19
N GLY A 77 3.87 0.13 -12.88
CA GLY A 77 5.34 0.22 -12.84
C GLY A 77 5.90 1.50 -13.42
N PHE A 78 5.12 2.19 -14.26
CA PHE A 78 5.53 3.49 -14.79
C PHE A 78 5.38 4.62 -13.77
N GLN A 79 4.77 4.33 -12.63
CA GLN A 79 4.77 5.24 -11.49
C GLN A 79 5.75 4.70 -10.45
N ASN A 80 6.24 5.54 -9.59
CA ASN A 80 7.38 5.16 -8.77
C ASN A 80 7.04 4.58 -7.40
N GLY A 81 5.77 4.27 -7.14
CA GLY A 81 5.38 3.78 -5.83
C GLY A 81 6.05 2.49 -5.42
N GLY A 82 6.04 1.50 -6.33
CA GLY A 82 6.66 0.21 -6.03
C GLY A 82 8.15 0.29 -5.86
N ASP A 83 8.82 1.00 -6.76
CA ASP A 83 10.28 1.14 -6.70
C ASP A 83 10.70 1.89 -5.45
N SER A 84 9.95 2.93 -5.09
CA SER A 84 10.23 3.69 -3.87
C SER A 84 10.14 2.82 -2.62
N LEU A 85 9.12 1.96 -2.55
CA LEU A 85 8.96 1.05 -1.42
C LEU A 85 10.09 0.01 -1.37
N ARG A 86 10.47 -0.53 -2.51
CA ARG A 86 11.55 -1.51 -2.57
C ARG A 86 12.87 -0.89 -2.16
N GLU A 87 13.11 0.36 -2.52
CA GLU A 87 14.31 1.09 -2.09
C GLU A 87 14.36 1.29 -0.59
N GLN A 88 13.21 1.34 0.06
CA GLN A 88 13.13 1.43 1.51
C GLN A 88 13.33 0.08 2.20
N GLY A 89 13.54 -0.97 1.44
CA GLY A 89 13.72 -2.31 1.98
C GLY A 89 12.41 -3.07 2.19
N ILE A 90 11.31 -2.56 1.65
CA ILE A 90 10.01 -3.22 1.79
C ILE A 90 9.86 -4.26 0.69
N ARG A 91 9.47 -5.47 1.07
CA ARG A 91 9.18 -6.50 0.09
C ARG A 91 7.82 -6.24 -0.54
N VAL A 92 7.81 -5.99 -1.84
CA VAL A 92 6.59 -5.78 -2.60
C VAL A 92 6.52 -6.82 -3.71
N GLU A 93 5.47 -7.65 -3.66
CA GLU A 93 5.23 -8.68 -4.67
C GLU A 93 3.96 -8.33 -5.41
N SER A 94 4.06 -8.19 -6.72
CA SER A 94 2.92 -7.82 -7.55
C SER A 94 2.62 -8.94 -8.54
N LEU A 95 1.34 -9.26 -8.71
CA LEU A 95 0.94 -10.30 -9.65
C LEU A 95 1.16 -9.84 -11.09
N ALA A 96 0.95 -8.56 -11.37
CA ALA A 96 1.23 -7.99 -12.67
C ALA A 96 1.78 -6.58 -12.50
N ILE A 97 2.77 -6.24 -13.30
CA ILE A 97 3.37 -4.92 -13.32
C ILE A 97 3.13 -4.34 -14.71
N VAL A 98 2.45 -3.20 -14.76
CA VAL A 98 2.17 -2.51 -16.01
C VAL A 98 3.31 -1.55 -16.28
N ASP A 99 4.03 -1.75 -17.38
CA ASP A 99 5.15 -0.87 -17.72
C ASP A 99 4.69 0.41 -18.38
N SER A 100 3.61 0.35 -19.14
CA SER A 100 3.08 1.53 -19.80
C SER A 100 1.61 1.34 -20.14
N MET A 101 0.89 2.45 -20.23
CA MET A 101 -0.50 2.45 -20.61
C MET A 101 -0.73 3.59 -21.60
N THR A 102 -1.49 3.29 -22.64
CA THR A 102 -1.99 4.31 -23.56
C THR A 102 -3.50 4.14 -23.68
N ASP A 103 -4.15 4.99 -24.48
CA ASP A 103 -5.58 4.86 -24.70
C ASP A 103 -5.96 3.53 -25.34
N ASP A 104 -5.02 2.95 -26.09
CA ASP A 104 -5.29 1.75 -26.88
C ASP A 104 -4.61 0.49 -26.38
N SER A 105 -3.67 0.59 -25.46
CA SER A 105 -2.92 -0.60 -25.07
C SER A 105 -2.34 -0.50 -23.67
N VAL A 106 -2.03 -1.68 -23.14
CA VAL A 106 -1.36 -1.83 -21.84
C VAL A 106 -0.20 -2.79 -22.04
N SER A 107 0.97 -2.39 -21.62
CA SER A 107 2.16 -3.22 -21.69
C SER A 107 2.52 -3.73 -20.32
N PHE A 108 2.62 -5.04 -20.18
CA PHE A 108 3.02 -5.65 -18.90
C PHE A 108 4.50 -5.96 -18.89
N ARG A 109 5.11 -5.82 -17.70
CA ARG A 109 6.50 -6.21 -17.50
C ARG A 109 6.59 -7.73 -17.48
N LYS A 110 7.57 -8.28 -18.16
CA LYS A 110 7.86 -9.70 -18.05
C LYS A 110 8.52 -9.96 -16.69
N ASP A 111 8.14 -11.03 -16.08
CA ASP A 111 8.79 -11.50 -14.88
C ASP A 111 9.17 -12.96 -15.07
N GLU A 112 9.66 -13.61 -14.03
CA GLU A 112 10.10 -14.98 -14.15
C GLU A 112 8.94 -15.96 -14.44
N TRP A 113 7.70 -15.55 -14.22
CA TRP A 113 6.55 -16.38 -14.55
C TRP A 113 6.34 -16.44 -16.04
N ASP A 114 6.65 -15.36 -16.76
CA ASP A 114 6.42 -15.26 -18.19
C ASP A 114 7.44 -16.02 -19.02
N ASN A 115 8.50 -16.48 -18.41
CA ASN A 115 9.56 -17.21 -19.11
C ASN A 115 9.36 -18.72 -19.06
N LYS A 116 8.23 -19.19 -18.57
CA LYS A 116 7.94 -20.62 -18.46
C LYS A 116 6.99 -21.16 -19.54
#